data_ded662a2d2fc65bbabe72e13dd677a61
#
_entry.id   ded662a2d2fc65bbabe72e13dd677a61
#
_cell.length_a   1.000
_cell.length_b   1.000
_cell.length_c   1.000
_cell.angle_alpha   90.00
_cell.angle_beta   90.00
_cell.angle_gamma   90.00
#
_symmetry.space_group_name_H-M   'P 1'
#
loop_
_entity.id
_entity.type
_entity.pdbx_description
1 polymer ?
#
loop_
_entity_poly.entity_id
_entity_poly.type
_entity_poly.pdbx_seq_one_letter_code
_entity_poly.pdbx_strand_id
1 'polypeptide(L)'
;MKFHSIFRIKQLESLITEYAQKYYQDGSSPVSDEEFDSLVNELRSLKPDSSILSATGWGYDVNNDTTPGQKAVHMYGKVEGLSKCHNAQELNRSYLNTIVEASLKLDGLSVVLYYKDGQLKQALTRGDGVTGIDVTRKVV
;
A
#
# COMPACT_ATOMS: atom_id res chain seq x y z
N MET A 1 0.69 -31.69 -11.69
CA MET A 1 0.98 -30.67 -10.66
C MET A 1 1.10 -29.22 -11.20
N LYS A 2 1.65 -28.96 -12.39
CA LYS A 2 1.86 -27.57 -12.88
C LYS A 2 0.57 -26.76 -13.17
N PHE A 3 -0.52 -27.36 -13.60
CA PHE A 3 -1.75 -26.61 -13.95
C PHE A 3 -2.49 -26.04 -12.73
N HIS A 4 -2.54 -26.78 -11.62
CA HIS A 4 -3.18 -26.31 -10.38
C HIS A 4 -2.46 -25.11 -9.78
N SER A 5 -1.12 -25.10 -9.82
CA SER A 5 -0.36 -23.97 -9.27
C SER A 5 -0.48 -22.71 -10.13
N ILE A 6 -0.54 -22.82 -11.46
CA ILE A 6 -0.73 -21.67 -12.36
C ILE A 6 -2.11 -21.04 -12.15
N PHE A 7 -3.15 -21.87 -12.04
CA PHE A 7 -4.50 -21.36 -11.77
C PHE A 7 -4.57 -20.66 -10.41
N ARG A 8 -3.97 -21.27 -9.36
CA ARG A 8 -3.94 -20.68 -8.01
C ARG A 8 -3.18 -19.36 -7.98
N ILE A 9 -2.05 -19.25 -8.66
CA ILE A 9 -1.28 -17.99 -8.78
C ILE A 9 -2.16 -16.89 -9.39
N LYS A 10 -2.83 -17.16 -10.51
CA LYS A 10 -3.72 -16.17 -11.15
C LYS A 10 -4.87 -15.76 -10.25
N GLN A 11 -5.45 -16.71 -9.52
CA GLN A 11 -6.51 -16.43 -8.56
C GLN A 11 -6.01 -15.53 -7.44
N LEU A 12 -4.83 -15.80 -6.88
CA LEU A 12 -4.22 -14.98 -5.83
C LEU A 12 -3.91 -13.57 -6.34
N GLU A 13 -3.30 -13.45 -7.52
CA GLU A 13 -3.01 -12.16 -8.15
C GLU A 13 -4.29 -11.33 -8.33
N SER A 14 -5.38 -11.96 -8.78
CA SER A 14 -6.68 -11.28 -8.96
C SER A 14 -7.29 -10.84 -7.62
N LEU A 15 -7.34 -11.73 -6.62
CA LEU A 15 -7.92 -11.42 -5.31
C LEU A 15 -7.16 -10.32 -4.59
N ILE A 16 -5.82 -10.39 -4.57
CA ILE A 16 -4.98 -9.38 -3.92
C ILE A 16 -5.22 -8.00 -4.57
N THR A 17 -5.24 -7.93 -5.91
CA THR A 17 -5.49 -6.67 -6.61
C THR A 17 -6.90 -6.14 -6.36
N GLU A 18 -7.92 -7.01 -6.39
CA GLU A 18 -9.31 -6.63 -6.12
C GLU A 18 -9.48 -6.08 -4.70
N TYR A 19 -8.91 -6.75 -3.70
CA TYR A 19 -9.03 -6.32 -2.31
C TYR A 19 -8.27 -5.03 -2.05
N ALA A 20 -7.09 -4.87 -2.66
CA ALA A 20 -6.35 -3.63 -2.62
C ALA A 20 -7.14 -2.48 -3.27
N GLN A 21 -7.77 -2.71 -4.42
CA GLN A 21 -8.58 -1.70 -5.10
C GLN A 21 -9.74 -1.22 -4.22
N LYS A 22 -10.48 -2.15 -3.60
CA LYS A 22 -11.58 -1.82 -2.68
C LYS A 22 -11.10 -1.05 -1.46
N TYR A 23 -10.00 -1.50 -0.85
CA TYR A 23 -9.42 -0.82 0.30
C TYR A 23 -9.05 0.64 0.01
N TYR A 24 -8.39 0.89 -1.14
CA TYR A 24 -7.98 2.24 -1.50
C TYR A 24 -9.13 3.12 -1.97
N GLN A 25 -10.17 2.56 -2.57
CA GLN A 25 -11.35 3.31 -3.02
C GLN A 25 -12.31 3.63 -1.87
N ASP A 26 -12.66 2.61 -1.09
CA ASP A 26 -13.78 2.68 -0.15
C ASP A 26 -13.30 2.83 1.30
N GLY A 27 -12.00 2.67 1.56
CA GLY A 27 -11.42 2.63 2.89
C GLY A 27 -11.83 1.40 3.70
N SER A 28 -12.44 0.41 3.04
CA SER A 28 -12.87 -0.84 3.68
C SER A 28 -12.24 -2.05 2.97
N SER A 29 -11.73 -2.97 3.77
CA SER A 29 -11.25 -4.25 3.25
C SER A 29 -12.36 -5.31 3.33
N PRO A 30 -12.60 -6.11 2.28
CA PRO A 30 -13.54 -7.23 2.33
C PRO A 30 -13.03 -8.41 3.18
N VAL A 31 -11.78 -8.38 3.57
CA VAL A 31 -11.11 -9.40 4.39
C VAL A 31 -10.30 -8.73 5.50
N SER A 32 -9.95 -9.48 6.54
CA SER A 32 -9.06 -8.99 7.61
C SER A 32 -7.62 -8.81 7.10
N ASP A 33 -6.81 -8.04 7.84
CA ASP A 33 -5.40 -7.86 7.51
C ASP A 33 -4.64 -9.18 7.53
N GLU A 34 -4.97 -10.09 8.46
CA GLU A 34 -4.37 -11.42 8.57
C GLU A 34 -4.71 -12.29 7.36
N GLU A 35 -5.97 -12.24 6.90
CA GLU A 35 -6.39 -12.97 5.70
C GLU A 35 -5.71 -12.42 4.45
N PHE A 36 -5.62 -11.09 4.32
CA PHE A 36 -4.91 -10.46 3.21
C PHE A 36 -3.43 -10.84 3.21
N ASP A 37 -2.76 -10.70 4.34
CA ASP A 37 -1.34 -11.09 4.48
C ASP A 37 -1.09 -12.58 4.21
N SER A 38 -2.05 -13.45 4.53
CA SER A 38 -2.01 -14.88 4.19
C SER A 38 -2.02 -15.11 2.68
N LEU A 39 -2.90 -14.42 1.94
CA LEU A 39 -2.94 -14.49 0.47
C LEU A 39 -1.62 -14.01 -0.16
N VAL A 40 -1.08 -12.91 0.34
CA VAL A 40 0.21 -12.36 -0.11
C VAL A 40 1.35 -13.33 0.15
N ASN A 41 1.39 -13.95 1.33
CA ASN A 41 2.43 -14.93 1.67
C ASN A 41 2.31 -16.21 0.83
N GLU A 42 1.09 -16.68 0.54
CA GLU A 42 0.86 -17.78 -0.38
C GLU A 42 1.36 -17.45 -1.79
N LEU A 43 1.02 -16.27 -2.32
CA LEU A 43 1.51 -15.82 -3.61
C LEU A 43 3.04 -15.75 -3.63
N ARG A 44 3.67 -15.19 -2.59
CA ARG A 44 5.12 -15.11 -2.47
C ARG A 44 5.79 -16.48 -2.46
N SER A 45 5.18 -17.48 -1.87
CA SER A 45 5.70 -18.86 -1.85
C SER A 45 5.58 -19.55 -3.21
N LEU A 46 4.51 -19.27 -3.98
CA LEU A 46 4.25 -19.88 -5.28
C LEU A 46 4.94 -19.16 -6.44
N LYS A 47 5.06 -17.83 -6.37
CA LYS A 47 5.61 -16.95 -7.40
C LYS A 47 6.27 -15.73 -6.76
N PRO A 48 7.50 -15.85 -6.22
CA PRO A 48 8.18 -14.75 -5.53
C PRO A 48 8.51 -13.56 -6.44
N ASP A 49 8.55 -13.75 -7.73
CA ASP A 49 8.79 -12.73 -8.78
C ASP A 49 7.50 -12.12 -9.36
N SER A 50 6.35 -12.35 -8.73
CA SER A 50 5.10 -11.71 -9.16
C SER A 50 5.19 -10.18 -9.09
N SER A 51 4.82 -9.50 -10.18
CA SER A 51 4.83 -8.05 -10.28
C SER A 51 3.94 -7.37 -9.22
N ILE A 52 2.89 -8.04 -8.76
CA ILE A 52 1.99 -7.55 -7.72
C ILE A 52 2.72 -7.42 -6.37
N LEU A 53 3.64 -8.33 -6.05
CA LEU A 53 4.43 -8.29 -4.82
C LEU A 53 5.40 -7.11 -4.75
N SER A 54 5.83 -6.59 -5.90
CA SER A 54 6.70 -5.42 -6.02
C SER A 54 5.95 -4.12 -6.30
N ALA A 55 4.66 -4.21 -6.66
CA ALA A 55 3.84 -3.04 -6.95
C ALA A 55 3.42 -2.32 -5.67
N THR A 56 3.54 -0.99 -5.66
CA THR A 56 2.96 -0.17 -4.59
C THR A 56 1.44 -0.33 -4.61
N GLY A 57 0.85 -0.51 -3.41
CA GLY A 57 -0.60 -0.73 -3.32
C GLY A 57 -1.09 -2.05 -3.92
N TRP A 58 -0.20 -3.04 -4.08
CA TRP A 58 -0.56 -4.39 -4.54
C TRP A 58 -1.26 -4.41 -5.91
N GLY A 59 -0.87 -3.53 -6.82
CA GLY A 59 -1.49 -3.40 -8.13
C GLY A 59 -2.73 -2.50 -8.16
N TYR A 60 -2.98 -1.73 -7.08
CA TYR A 60 -3.99 -0.68 -7.10
C TYR A 60 -3.75 0.27 -8.28
N ASP A 61 -4.79 0.50 -9.08
CA ASP A 61 -4.76 1.43 -10.20
C ASP A 61 -5.56 2.69 -9.85
N VAL A 62 -4.84 3.79 -9.63
CA VAL A 62 -5.43 5.10 -9.34
C VAL A 62 -6.33 5.61 -10.48
N ASN A 63 -6.14 5.13 -11.72
CA ASN A 63 -6.98 5.54 -12.84
C ASN A 63 -8.40 4.96 -12.74
N ASN A 64 -8.56 3.84 -12.04
CA ASN A 64 -9.84 3.23 -11.74
C ASN A 64 -10.44 3.72 -10.42
N ASP A 65 -9.77 4.61 -9.69
CA ASP A 65 -10.28 5.20 -8.47
C ASP A 65 -11.39 6.21 -8.78
N THR A 66 -12.55 6.00 -8.17
CA THR A 66 -13.74 6.86 -8.31
C THR A 66 -13.83 7.92 -7.20
N THR A 67 -12.87 8.00 -6.29
CA THR A 67 -12.81 9.01 -5.23
C THR A 67 -12.86 10.40 -5.83
N PRO A 68 -13.78 11.30 -5.40
CA PRO A 68 -13.88 12.65 -5.93
C PRO A 68 -12.59 13.44 -5.67
N GLY A 69 -11.98 13.94 -6.74
CA GLY A 69 -10.77 14.76 -6.68
C GLY A 69 -9.98 14.68 -7.99
N GLN A 70 -9.09 15.63 -8.17
CA GLN A 70 -8.19 15.64 -9.32
C GLN A 70 -7.00 14.72 -9.04
N LYS A 71 -6.61 13.91 -10.01
CA LYS A 71 -5.39 13.09 -9.94
C LYS A 71 -4.16 13.96 -10.14
N ALA A 72 -3.15 13.77 -9.30
CA ALA A 72 -1.89 14.52 -9.37
C ALA A 72 -0.70 13.63 -9.02
N VAL A 73 0.43 13.89 -9.66
CA VAL A 73 1.69 13.15 -9.43
C VAL A 73 2.39 13.70 -8.19
N HIS A 74 2.98 12.82 -7.38
CA HIS A 74 3.78 13.19 -6.22
C HIS A 74 5.06 13.91 -6.63
N MET A 75 5.26 15.14 -6.12
CA MET A 75 6.34 16.03 -6.56
C MET A 75 7.76 15.57 -6.20
N TYR A 76 7.92 14.84 -5.10
CA TYR A 76 9.24 14.47 -4.55
C TYR A 76 9.55 12.97 -4.68
N GLY A 77 8.93 12.31 -5.65
CA GLY A 77 9.16 10.91 -5.93
C GLY A 77 8.11 9.98 -5.33
N LYS A 78 8.40 8.69 -5.38
CA LYS A 78 7.45 7.63 -5.01
C LYS A 78 7.17 7.60 -3.51
N VAL A 79 5.90 7.55 -3.15
CA VAL A 79 5.43 7.40 -1.76
C VAL A 79 5.23 5.92 -1.47
N GLU A 80 6.18 5.34 -0.73
CA GLU A 80 6.16 3.92 -0.40
C GLU A 80 5.58 3.67 1.00
N GLY A 81 5.15 2.43 1.24
CA GLY A 81 4.80 1.97 2.58
C GLY A 81 6.04 1.62 3.40
N LEU A 82 5.89 1.58 4.72
CA LEU A 82 6.94 1.11 5.61
C LEU A 82 7.06 -0.41 5.54
N SER A 83 8.26 -0.92 5.77
CA SER A 83 8.49 -2.36 5.90
C SER A 83 7.74 -2.91 7.10
N LYS A 84 7.12 -4.08 6.94
CA LYS A 84 6.47 -4.80 8.04
C LYS A 84 7.49 -5.65 8.79
N CYS A 85 7.34 -5.70 10.11
CA CYS A 85 8.07 -6.59 10.99
C CYS A 85 7.04 -7.36 11.85
N HIS A 86 7.02 -8.68 11.75
CA HIS A 86 5.96 -9.49 12.35
C HIS A 86 6.30 -10.04 13.74
N ASN A 87 7.55 -9.96 14.14
CA ASN A 87 8.00 -10.47 15.43
C ASN A 87 9.32 -9.81 15.90
N ALA A 88 9.62 -9.97 17.19
CA ALA A 88 10.81 -9.40 17.81
C ALA A 88 12.13 -9.93 17.20
N GLN A 89 12.14 -11.13 16.62
CA GLN A 89 13.37 -11.69 16.01
C GLN A 89 13.70 -10.98 14.70
N GLU A 90 12.68 -10.66 13.89
CA GLU A 90 12.85 -9.86 12.67
C GLU A 90 13.31 -8.46 13.01
N LEU A 91 12.69 -7.83 14.01
CA LEU A 91 13.09 -6.50 14.49
C LEU A 91 14.57 -6.49 14.92
N ASN A 92 14.99 -7.46 15.72
CA ASN A 92 16.36 -7.57 16.18
C ASN A 92 17.34 -7.79 15.02
N ARG A 93 17.00 -8.58 14.01
CA ARG A 93 17.87 -8.79 12.83
C ARG A 93 18.05 -7.50 12.03
N SER A 94 16.99 -6.72 11.88
CA SER A 94 17.01 -5.49 11.07
C SER A 94 17.70 -4.33 11.78
N TYR A 95 17.63 -4.28 13.13
CA TYR A 95 18.08 -3.13 13.92
C TYR A 95 19.01 -3.53 15.07
N LEU A 96 19.81 -4.59 14.89
CA LEU A 96 20.77 -5.04 15.90
C LEU A 96 21.72 -3.90 16.28
N ASN A 97 21.86 -3.64 17.59
CA ASN A 97 22.68 -2.55 18.15
C ASN A 97 22.27 -1.13 17.73
N THR A 98 21.03 -0.93 17.29
CA THR A 98 20.49 0.40 16.97
C THR A 98 19.49 0.83 18.04
N ILE A 99 19.54 2.09 18.44
CA ILE A 99 18.49 2.69 19.28
C ILE A 99 17.27 2.90 18.39
N VAL A 100 16.13 2.34 18.77
CA VAL A 100 14.85 2.49 18.06
C VAL A 100 13.84 3.20 18.95
N GLU A 101 13.02 4.03 18.34
CA GLU A 101 11.86 4.64 18.98
C GLU A 101 10.60 3.86 18.55
N ALA A 102 9.73 3.57 19.51
CA ALA A 102 8.46 2.91 19.28
C ALA A 102 7.31 3.89 19.48
N SER A 103 6.40 3.94 18.52
CA SER A 103 5.18 4.73 18.58
C SER A 103 3.97 3.90 18.14
N LEU A 104 2.78 4.35 18.53
CA LEU A 104 1.54 3.75 18.03
C LEU A 104 1.42 4.04 16.54
N LYS A 105 1.09 3.01 15.76
CA LYS A 105 0.69 3.16 14.36
C LYS A 105 -0.80 3.46 14.33
N LEU A 106 -1.14 4.69 13.95
CA LEU A 106 -2.53 5.08 13.75
C LEU A 106 -3.07 4.42 12.47
N ASP A 107 -4.30 3.97 12.55
CA ASP A 107 -5.03 3.49 11.38
C ASP A 107 -5.70 4.65 10.65
N GLY A 108 -5.68 4.63 9.31
CA GLY A 108 -6.26 5.69 8.49
C GLY A 108 -5.63 5.79 7.10
N LEU A 109 -6.06 6.79 6.36
CA LEU A 109 -5.53 7.08 5.03
C LEU A 109 -4.18 7.79 5.10
N SER A 110 -3.25 7.38 4.24
CA SER A 110 -1.99 8.09 4.06
C SER A 110 -2.21 9.32 3.17
N VAL A 111 -1.93 10.50 3.71
CA VAL A 111 -1.98 11.76 2.97
C VAL A 111 -0.60 12.41 3.02
N VAL A 112 -0.13 12.88 1.87
CA VAL A 112 1.13 13.63 1.73
C VAL A 112 0.80 15.11 1.63
N LEU A 113 1.38 15.90 2.52
CA LEU A 113 1.17 17.34 2.58
C LEU A 113 2.39 18.06 2.00
N TYR A 114 2.17 18.89 0.99
CA TYR A 114 3.21 19.67 0.34
C TYR A 114 3.14 21.12 0.80
N TYR A 115 4.18 21.54 1.51
CA TYR A 115 4.33 22.92 1.98
C TYR A 115 5.37 23.68 1.16
N LYS A 116 5.08 24.95 0.89
CA LYS A 116 6.04 25.91 0.33
C LYS A 116 5.93 27.22 1.10
N ASP A 117 7.05 27.74 1.55
CA ASP A 117 7.12 29.01 2.30
C ASP A 117 6.18 29.03 3.53
N GLY A 118 6.09 27.90 4.25
CA GLY A 118 5.22 27.71 5.42
C GLY A 118 3.73 27.58 5.11
N GLN A 119 3.33 27.57 3.84
CA GLN A 119 1.94 27.43 3.42
C GLN A 119 1.67 26.07 2.79
N LEU A 120 0.56 25.43 3.17
CA LEU A 120 0.08 24.24 2.49
C LEU A 120 -0.29 24.58 1.05
N LYS A 121 0.32 23.90 0.10
CA LYS A 121 0.07 24.07 -1.34
C LYS A 121 -0.77 22.94 -1.90
N GLN A 122 -0.54 21.71 -1.43
CA GLN A 122 -1.24 20.56 -1.93
C GLN A 122 -1.28 19.45 -0.87
N ALA A 123 -2.36 18.68 -0.86
CA ALA A 123 -2.49 17.44 -0.10
C ALA A 123 -2.96 16.33 -1.05
N LEU A 124 -2.20 15.26 -1.13
CA LEU A 124 -2.50 14.11 -2.00
C LEU A 124 -2.67 12.84 -1.18
N THR A 125 -3.64 12.01 -1.53
CA THR A 125 -3.65 10.62 -1.01
C THR A 125 -2.41 9.89 -1.53
N ARG A 126 -1.98 8.81 -0.86
CA ARG A 126 -0.84 8.02 -1.33
C ARG A 126 -1.06 7.48 -2.76
N GLY A 127 -2.29 7.05 -3.08
CA GLY A 127 -2.61 6.42 -4.34
C GLY A 127 -1.75 5.18 -4.60
N ASP A 128 -1.26 5.04 -5.82
CA ASP A 128 -0.31 3.99 -6.23
C ASP A 128 1.15 4.31 -5.85
N GLY A 129 1.36 5.39 -5.13
CA GLY A 129 2.67 5.90 -4.72
C GLY A 129 3.32 6.86 -5.73
N VAL A 130 2.85 6.91 -6.95
CA VAL A 130 3.30 7.85 -8.00
C VAL A 130 2.24 8.93 -8.20
N THR A 131 0.98 8.54 -8.24
CA THR A 131 -0.17 9.42 -8.45
C THR A 131 -1.16 9.23 -7.31
N GLY A 132 -1.62 10.34 -6.74
CA GLY A 132 -2.66 10.36 -5.71
C GLY A 132 -3.85 11.21 -6.14
N ILE A 133 -4.89 11.22 -5.30
CA ILE A 133 -6.04 12.11 -5.45
C ILE A 133 -5.78 13.39 -4.67
N ASP A 134 -6.03 14.54 -5.27
CA ASP A 134 -5.92 15.83 -4.60
C ASP A 134 -7.09 16.01 -3.62
N VAL A 135 -6.74 16.08 -2.35
CA VAL A 135 -7.65 16.28 -1.22
C VAL A 135 -7.39 17.60 -0.48
N THR A 136 -6.64 18.51 -1.09
CA THR A 136 -6.24 19.78 -0.49
C THR A 136 -7.42 20.51 0.16
N ARG A 137 -8.55 20.59 -0.53
CA ARG A 137 -9.76 21.27 -0.03
C ARG A 137 -10.43 20.58 1.18
N LYS A 138 -10.04 19.33 1.48
CA LYS A 138 -10.58 18.58 2.62
C LYS A 138 -9.70 18.66 3.86
N VAL A 139 -8.49 19.19 3.72
CA VAL A 139 -7.45 19.25 4.77
C VAL A 139 -7.26 20.68 5.30
N VAL A 140 -7.80 21.67 4.58
CA VAL A 140 -7.76 23.10 4.93
C VAL A 140 -9.04 23.50 5.66
#